data_09d3a3137a6f1d4def0f91a0240e8514
#
_entry.id   09d3a3137a6f1d4def0f91a0240e8514
#
_cell.length_a   1.000
_cell.length_b   1.000
_cell.length_c   1.000
_cell.angle_alpha   90.00
_cell.angle_beta   90.00
_cell.angle_gamma   90.00
#
_symmetry.space_group_name_H-M   'P 1'
#
loop_
_entity.id
_entity.type
_entity.pdbx_description
1 polymer ?
#
loop_
_entity_poly.entity_id
_entity_poly.type
_entity_poly.pdbx_seq_one_letter_code
_entity_poly.pdbx_strand_id
1 'polypeptide(L)'
;MAVVMIGLSSCTKVINEPCHFHKTNVDFHVPQSAWSFDQDNGWYSYYYETDKITEYVYDYGSWTMSHEYNPGTKDAFLIQLPEFRFMQDEGSGEFYTQRTDYEVGVGYVIVYVTNSDYAYEPGWKPDEMYFHMQITY
;
A
#
# COMPACT_ATOMS: atom_id res chain seq x y z
N MET A 1 -47.96 13.82 -51.76
CA MET A 1 -47.27 14.10 -50.49
C MET A 1 -46.38 12.90 -50.18
N ALA A 2 -45.07 12.99 -50.41
CA ALA A 2 -44.11 11.90 -50.12
C ALA A 2 -43.44 12.22 -48.79
N VAL A 3 -43.60 11.36 -47.82
CA VAL A 3 -42.91 11.44 -46.51
C VAL A 3 -41.57 10.72 -46.64
N VAL A 4 -40.48 11.51 -46.60
CA VAL A 4 -39.10 10.96 -46.57
C VAL A 4 -38.79 10.62 -45.12
N MET A 5 -38.73 9.33 -44.77
CA MET A 5 -38.18 8.85 -43.49
C MET A 5 -36.67 8.89 -43.57
N ILE A 6 -36.03 9.85 -42.89
CA ILE A 6 -34.60 9.86 -42.70
C ILE A 6 -34.28 8.89 -41.55
N GLY A 7 -33.81 7.69 -41.91
CA GLY A 7 -33.27 6.74 -40.95
C GLY A 7 -31.95 7.24 -40.37
N LEU A 8 -31.97 7.62 -39.09
CA LEU A 8 -30.76 7.87 -38.31
C LEU A 8 -30.10 6.50 -38.04
N SER A 9 -29.15 6.13 -38.89
CA SER A 9 -28.26 5.00 -38.61
C SER A 9 -27.28 5.43 -37.52
N SER A 10 -27.58 5.11 -36.29
CA SER A 10 -26.64 5.21 -35.17
C SER A 10 -25.61 4.07 -35.32
N CYS A 11 -24.48 4.35 -35.91
CA CYS A 11 -23.35 3.45 -35.87
C CYS A 11 -22.76 3.46 -34.46
N THR A 12 -23.24 2.55 -33.61
CA THR A 12 -22.56 2.22 -32.36
C THR A 12 -21.33 1.40 -32.72
N LYS A 13 -20.19 2.07 -32.87
CA LYS A 13 -18.90 1.38 -33.04
C LYS A 13 -18.56 0.75 -31.70
N VAL A 14 -18.87 -0.53 -31.53
CA VAL A 14 -18.39 -1.33 -30.39
C VAL A 14 -16.89 -1.54 -30.63
N ILE A 15 -16.07 -0.74 -29.97
CA ILE A 15 -14.63 -0.95 -29.95
C ILE A 15 -14.40 -2.06 -28.91
N ASN A 16 -14.31 -3.31 -29.38
CA ASN A 16 -13.81 -4.43 -28.58
C ASN A 16 -12.28 -4.35 -28.55
N GLU A 17 -11.71 -3.30 -27.98
CA GLU A 17 -10.33 -3.33 -27.58
C GLU A 17 -10.28 -4.05 -26.23
N PRO A 18 -9.48 -5.14 -26.11
CA PRO A 18 -9.28 -5.75 -24.81
C PRO A 18 -8.68 -4.71 -23.88
N CYS A 19 -9.32 -4.47 -22.74
CA CYS A 19 -8.76 -3.60 -21.71
C CYS A 19 -7.43 -4.21 -21.25
N HIS A 20 -6.31 -3.66 -21.75
CA HIS A 20 -4.98 -4.05 -21.33
C HIS A 20 -4.69 -3.38 -19.98
N PHE A 21 -4.94 -4.10 -18.91
CA PHE A 21 -4.48 -3.68 -17.59
C PHE A 21 -2.98 -3.95 -17.48
N HIS A 22 -2.24 -2.90 -17.26
CA HIS A 22 -0.83 -3.01 -16.89
C HIS A 22 -0.73 -3.33 -15.41
N LYS A 23 0.13 -4.29 -15.09
CA LYS A 23 0.46 -4.65 -13.69
C LYS A 23 1.94 -4.42 -13.46
N THR A 24 2.25 -3.82 -12.34
CA THR A 24 3.62 -3.69 -11.87
C THR A 24 3.67 -3.92 -10.36
N ASN A 25 4.82 -4.36 -9.88
CA ASN A 25 5.04 -4.57 -8.46
C ASN A 25 6.11 -3.60 -7.95
N VAL A 26 5.96 -3.22 -6.69
CA VAL A 26 6.95 -2.47 -5.93
C VAL A 26 7.21 -3.26 -4.66
N ASP A 27 8.39 -3.84 -4.57
CA ASP A 27 8.82 -4.63 -3.41
C ASP A 27 9.92 -3.86 -2.69
N PHE A 28 9.83 -3.74 -1.37
CA PHE A 28 10.86 -3.09 -0.59
C PHE A 28 10.96 -3.64 0.83
N HIS A 29 12.14 -3.49 1.39
CA HIS A 29 12.48 -3.90 2.74
C HIS A 29 12.77 -2.69 3.61
N VAL A 30 12.18 -2.66 4.78
CA VAL A 30 12.42 -1.63 5.81
C VAL A 30 13.20 -2.29 6.95
N PRO A 31 14.51 -2.07 7.04
CA PRO A 31 15.29 -2.56 8.18
C PRO A 31 14.87 -1.85 9.46
N GLN A 32 14.97 -2.53 10.60
CA GLN A 32 14.59 -1.97 11.90
C GLN A 32 15.21 -0.59 12.15
N SER A 33 16.47 -0.38 11.77
CA SER A 33 17.18 0.90 11.96
C SER A 33 16.62 2.06 11.14
N ALA A 34 15.89 1.78 10.06
CA ALA A 34 15.39 2.80 9.11
C ALA A 34 14.09 3.47 9.57
N TRP A 35 13.40 2.92 10.55
CA TRP A 35 12.19 3.55 11.08
C TRP A 35 12.50 4.88 11.78
N SER A 36 11.72 5.90 11.45
CA SER A 36 11.79 7.23 12.05
C SER A 36 10.55 7.51 12.88
N PHE A 37 10.71 7.93 14.13
CA PHE A 37 9.60 8.28 15.01
C PHE A 37 9.20 9.75 14.82
N ASP A 38 7.93 9.98 14.59
CA ASP A 38 7.30 11.31 14.55
C ASP A 38 6.66 11.59 15.91
N GLN A 39 7.25 12.53 16.67
CA GLN A 39 6.79 12.88 18.02
C GLN A 39 5.46 13.61 18.03
N ASP A 40 5.14 14.35 16.95
CA ASP A 40 3.91 15.12 16.87
C ASP A 40 2.69 14.23 16.61
N ASN A 41 2.91 13.15 15.86
CA ASN A 41 1.86 12.22 15.46
C ASN A 41 1.86 10.89 16.23
N GLY A 42 2.94 10.57 16.92
CA GLY A 42 3.05 9.35 17.73
C GLY A 42 3.16 8.05 16.92
N TRP A 43 3.75 8.11 15.75
CA TRP A 43 3.97 6.94 14.90
C TRP A 43 5.41 6.80 14.41
N TYR A 44 5.77 5.60 13.95
CA TYR A 44 6.98 5.35 13.19
C TYR A 44 6.64 5.37 11.71
N SER A 45 7.52 5.91 10.89
CA SER A 45 7.35 5.96 9.44
C SER A 45 8.62 5.60 8.68
N TYR A 46 8.42 5.16 7.46
CA TYR A 46 9.47 4.95 6.48
C TYR A 46 9.02 5.47 5.12
N TYR A 47 9.84 6.33 4.52
CA TYR A 47 9.61 6.89 3.20
C TYR A 47 10.36 6.08 2.15
N TYR A 48 9.64 5.58 1.15
CA TYR A 48 10.20 4.82 0.03
C TYR A 48 9.93 5.54 -1.29
N GLU A 49 11.00 5.90 -2.00
CA GLU A 49 10.96 6.54 -3.30
C GLU A 49 10.83 5.51 -4.41
N THR A 50 9.95 5.74 -5.39
CA THR A 50 9.75 4.84 -6.52
C THR A 50 9.26 5.56 -7.76
N ASP A 51 9.83 5.26 -8.92
CA ASP A 51 9.41 5.77 -10.22
C ASP A 51 8.16 5.08 -10.79
N LYS A 52 7.66 4.06 -10.11
CA LYS A 52 6.49 3.28 -10.56
C LYS A 52 5.17 4.00 -10.34
N ILE A 53 5.13 4.98 -9.43
CA ILE A 53 3.93 5.76 -9.13
C ILE A 53 4.06 7.12 -9.81
N THR A 54 3.79 7.14 -11.12
CA THR A 54 3.71 8.36 -11.91
C THR A 54 2.40 9.11 -11.62
N GLU A 55 2.27 10.36 -12.09
CA GLU A 55 0.99 11.10 -12.01
C GLU A 55 -0.17 10.30 -12.64
N TYR A 56 0.07 9.68 -13.80
CA TYR A 56 -0.95 8.85 -14.45
C TYR A 56 -1.38 7.66 -13.59
N VAL A 57 -0.42 6.95 -12.99
CA VAL A 57 -0.71 5.82 -12.08
C VAL A 57 -1.45 6.30 -10.84
N TYR A 58 -1.07 7.44 -10.28
CA TYR A 58 -1.72 8.02 -9.12
C TYR A 58 -3.17 8.42 -9.39
N ASP A 59 -3.45 9.01 -10.56
CA ASP A 59 -4.79 9.48 -10.93
C ASP A 59 -5.73 8.36 -11.39
N TYR A 60 -5.21 7.35 -12.08
CA TYR A 60 -6.03 6.34 -12.79
C TYR A 60 -5.76 4.90 -12.36
N GLY A 61 -4.71 4.66 -11.59
CA GLY A 61 -4.33 3.34 -11.11
C GLY A 61 -5.08 2.92 -9.85
N SER A 62 -4.88 1.68 -9.51
CA SER A 62 -5.26 1.11 -8.22
C SER A 62 -4.10 0.31 -7.65
N TRP A 63 -4.00 0.25 -6.34
CA TRP A 63 -2.92 -0.45 -5.66
C TRP A 63 -3.40 -1.16 -4.41
N THR A 64 -2.69 -2.21 -4.08
CA THR A 64 -2.81 -2.93 -2.80
C THR A 64 -1.40 -3.17 -2.27
N MET A 65 -1.24 -3.06 -0.97
CA MET A 65 0.03 -3.37 -0.31
C MET A 65 -0.18 -4.46 0.74
N SER A 66 0.80 -5.34 0.83
CA SER A 66 0.85 -6.41 1.81
C SER A 66 2.17 -6.40 2.55
N HIS A 67 2.13 -6.79 3.81
CA HIS A 67 3.31 -7.13 4.60
C HIS A 67 3.64 -8.61 4.34
N GLU A 68 4.86 -8.91 3.97
CA GLU A 68 5.35 -10.28 3.74
C GLU A 68 6.07 -10.79 4.99
N TYR A 69 5.59 -11.91 5.49
CA TYR A 69 6.20 -12.66 6.60
C TYR A 69 7.06 -13.79 6.08
N ASN A 70 8.19 -14.04 6.73
CA ASN A 70 9.13 -15.12 6.41
C ASN A 70 9.58 -15.13 4.94
N PRO A 71 10.01 -13.98 4.37
CA PRO A 71 10.33 -13.87 2.96
C PRO A 71 11.40 -14.89 2.55
N GLY A 72 11.22 -15.47 1.36
CA GLY A 72 12.17 -16.45 0.81
C GLY A 72 12.13 -17.84 1.45
N THR A 73 11.17 -18.13 2.33
CA THR A 73 10.98 -19.46 2.93
C THR A 73 9.72 -20.13 2.39
N LYS A 74 9.57 -21.43 2.65
CA LYS A 74 8.34 -22.18 2.32
C LYS A 74 7.13 -21.75 3.16
N ASP A 75 7.36 -21.07 4.26
CA ASP A 75 6.35 -20.60 5.21
C ASP A 75 6.07 -19.10 5.00
N ALA A 76 6.47 -18.53 3.85
CA ALA A 76 6.17 -17.15 3.49
C ALA A 76 4.66 -16.93 3.25
N PHE A 77 4.14 -15.83 3.77
CA PHE A 77 2.75 -15.42 3.54
C PHE A 77 2.61 -13.91 3.56
N LEU A 78 1.53 -13.42 2.96
CA LEU A 78 1.21 -12.00 2.83
C LEU A 78 -0.02 -11.65 3.68
N ILE A 79 0.04 -10.53 4.37
CA ILE A 79 -1.12 -9.91 5.02
C ILE A 79 -1.33 -8.53 4.39
N GLN A 80 -2.53 -8.31 3.85
CA GLN A 80 -2.88 -7.04 3.23
C GLN A 80 -3.00 -5.92 4.28
N LEU A 81 -2.45 -4.74 3.96
CA LEU A 81 -2.58 -3.55 4.79
C LEU A 81 -3.96 -2.88 4.61
N PRO A 82 -4.51 -2.23 5.65
CA PRO A 82 -3.92 -2.07 6.99
C PRO A 82 -3.93 -3.37 7.79
N GLU A 83 -2.83 -3.64 8.48
CA GLU A 83 -2.69 -4.80 9.36
C GLU A 83 -2.79 -4.36 10.81
N PHE A 84 -3.49 -5.17 11.63
CA PHE A 84 -3.58 -5.00 13.08
C PHE A 84 -3.01 -6.23 13.78
N ARG A 85 -2.01 -6.02 14.63
CA ARG A 85 -1.38 -7.09 15.42
C ARG A 85 -1.62 -6.84 16.91
N PHE A 86 -1.98 -7.92 17.60
CA PHE A 86 -2.05 -7.90 19.05
C PHE A 86 -0.67 -8.26 19.61
N MET A 87 -0.06 -7.32 20.29
CA MET A 87 1.31 -7.43 20.80
C MET A 87 1.31 -7.45 22.31
N GLN A 88 2.36 -8.02 22.90
CA GLN A 88 2.61 -7.95 24.33
C GLN A 88 3.99 -7.35 24.57
N ASP A 89 4.05 -6.36 25.43
CA ASP A 89 5.32 -5.81 25.90
C ASP A 89 6.03 -6.81 26.80
N GLU A 90 7.27 -7.16 26.44
CA GLU A 90 8.06 -8.16 27.20
C GLU A 90 8.49 -7.66 28.57
N GLY A 91 8.63 -6.34 28.74
CA GLY A 91 9.07 -5.74 30.00
C GLY A 91 7.96 -5.58 31.02
N SER A 92 6.81 -5.05 30.62
CA SER A 92 5.64 -4.80 31.48
C SER A 92 4.63 -5.94 31.49
N GLY A 93 4.60 -6.77 30.43
CA GLY A 93 3.56 -7.76 30.19
C GLY A 93 2.23 -7.16 29.72
N GLU A 94 2.17 -5.86 29.48
CA GLU A 94 0.98 -5.17 28.99
C GLU A 94 0.72 -5.48 27.52
N PHE A 95 -0.56 -5.49 27.12
CA PHE A 95 -0.97 -5.72 25.75
C PHE A 95 -1.27 -4.41 25.05
N TYR A 96 -0.85 -4.33 23.80
CA TYR A 96 -1.17 -3.21 22.91
C TYR A 96 -1.48 -3.72 21.49
N THR A 97 -2.12 -2.89 20.70
CA THR A 97 -2.34 -3.16 19.28
C THR A 97 -1.36 -2.36 18.46
N GLN A 98 -0.65 -3.03 17.55
CA GLN A 98 0.18 -2.40 16.54
C GLN A 98 -0.58 -2.37 15.23
N ARG A 99 -0.70 -1.19 14.62
CA ARG A 99 -1.28 -0.98 13.29
C ARG A 99 -0.16 -0.65 12.32
N THR A 100 -0.11 -1.37 11.21
CA THR A 100 0.72 -1.03 10.04
C THR A 100 -0.19 -0.59 8.91
N ASP A 101 0.08 0.58 8.35
CA ASP A 101 -0.70 1.19 7.29
C ASP A 101 0.21 1.94 6.31
N TYR A 102 -0.33 2.47 5.22
CA TYR A 102 0.46 3.18 4.24
C TYR A 102 -0.31 4.31 3.55
N GLU A 103 0.42 5.24 2.98
CA GLU A 103 -0.09 6.22 2.02
C GLU A 103 0.75 6.20 0.74
N VAL A 104 0.13 6.63 -0.35
CA VAL A 104 0.74 6.66 -1.67
C VAL A 104 0.69 8.08 -2.19
N GLY A 105 1.81 8.58 -2.71
CA GLY A 105 1.90 9.82 -3.45
C GLY A 105 2.64 9.63 -4.76
N VAL A 106 2.64 10.65 -5.60
CA VAL A 106 3.41 10.62 -6.86
C VAL A 106 4.89 10.50 -6.56
N GLY A 107 5.49 9.37 -6.97
CA GLY A 107 6.90 9.10 -6.78
C GLY A 107 7.27 8.47 -5.43
N TYR A 108 6.32 8.19 -4.54
CA TYR A 108 6.66 7.64 -3.23
C TYR A 108 5.54 6.83 -2.57
N VAL A 109 5.95 6.05 -1.59
CA VAL A 109 5.08 5.37 -0.61
C VAL A 109 5.62 5.69 0.79
N ILE A 110 4.74 5.94 1.75
CA ILE A 110 5.10 6.00 3.16
C ILE A 110 4.38 4.88 3.91
N VAL A 111 5.12 4.14 4.70
CA VAL A 111 4.56 3.13 5.60
C VAL A 111 4.59 3.67 7.02
N TYR A 112 3.51 3.44 7.77
CA TYR A 112 3.34 3.88 9.15
C TYR A 112 3.15 2.70 10.09
N VAL A 113 3.77 2.77 11.25
CA VAL A 113 3.52 1.84 12.37
C VAL A 113 3.10 2.65 13.57
N THR A 114 1.89 2.37 14.07
CA THR A 114 1.31 3.05 15.23
C THR A 114 0.96 2.02 16.30
N ASN A 115 1.39 2.26 17.53
CA ASN A 115 1.02 1.46 18.69
C ASN A 115 -0.11 2.13 19.46
N SER A 116 -1.07 1.35 19.98
CA SER A 116 -2.26 1.87 20.68
C SER A 116 -1.96 2.56 22.00
N ASP A 117 -0.81 2.27 22.60
CA ASP A 117 -0.33 2.92 23.84
C ASP A 117 0.37 4.26 23.56
N TYR A 118 0.64 4.57 22.29
CA TYR A 118 1.40 5.75 21.85
C TYR A 118 2.76 5.91 22.57
N ALA A 119 3.24 4.83 23.19
CA ALA A 119 4.46 4.88 23.96
C ALA A 119 5.66 5.06 23.04
N TYR A 120 6.39 6.15 23.26
CA TYR A 120 7.74 6.30 22.75
C TYR A 120 8.70 5.75 23.80
N GLU A 121 9.32 4.64 23.48
CA GLU A 121 10.44 4.11 24.26
C GLU A 121 11.74 4.47 23.54
N PRO A 122 12.65 5.23 24.19
CA PRO A 122 13.95 5.55 23.60
C PRO A 122 14.69 4.27 23.20
N GLY A 123 15.04 4.18 21.91
CA GLY A 123 15.78 3.04 21.35
C GLY A 123 14.91 1.89 20.83
N TRP A 124 13.60 1.87 21.11
CA TRP A 124 12.69 0.91 20.48
C TRP A 124 12.33 1.35 19.06
N LYS A 125 12.24 0.40 18.17
CA LYS A 125 11.78 0.58 16.79
C LYS A 125 10.98 -0.65 16.38
N PRO A 126 10.02 -0.49 15.43
CA PRO A 126 9.38 -1.66 14.82
C PRO A 126 10.40 -2.64 14.26
N ASP A 127 10.05 -3.92 14.25
CA ASP A 127 10.84 -4.94 13.60
C ASP A 127 11.08 -4.61 12.11
N GLU A 128 12.05 -5.29 11.51
CA GLU A 128 12.20 -5.21 10.05
C GLU A 128 10.94 -5.75 9.36
N MET A 129 10.55 -5.09 8.27
CA MET A 129 9.36 -5.48 7.51
C MET A 129 9.64 -5.52 6.02
N TYR A 130 8.99 -6.47 5.34
CA TYR A 130 9.05 -6.62 3.88
C TYR A 130 7.67 -6.31 3.31
N PHE A 131 7.63 -5.46 2.29
CA PHE A 131 6.38 -5.01 1.69
C PHE A 131 6.32 -5.37 0.23
N HIS A 132 5.14 -5.84 -0.18
CA HIS A 132 4.80 -6.15 -1.55
C HIS A 132 3.60 -5.31 -1.97
N MET A 133 3.77 -4.42 -2.94
CA MET A 133 2.73 -3.57 -3.49
C MET A 133 2.44 -3.97 -4.92
N GLN A 134 1.18 -4.23 -5.23
CA GLN A 134 0.70 -4.44 -6.59
C GLN A 134 0.02 -3.17 -7.09
N ILE A 135 0.37 -2.76 -8.30
CA ILE A 135 -0.21 -1.61 -8.99
C ILE A 135 -0.86 -2.12 -10.27
N THR A 136 -2.10 -1.68 -10.54
CA THR A 136 -2.83 -1.96 -11.78
C THR A 136 -3.29 -0.64 -12.39
N TYR A 137 -3.03 -0.40 -13.67
CA TYR A 137 -3.38 0.85 -14.40
C TYR A 137 -3.56 0.62 -15.88
#